data_feaad2879e2fbf92ff31ea89373e9b5a
#
_entry.id   feaad2879e2fbf92ff31ea89373e9b5a
#
_cell.length_a   1.000
_cell.length_b   1.000
_cell.length_c   1.000
_cell.angle_alpha   90.00
_cell.angle_beta   90.00
_cell.angle_gamma   90.00
#
_symmetry.space_group_name_H-M   'P 1'
#
loop_
_entity.id
_entity.type
_entity.pdbx_description
1 polymer ?
#
loop_
_entity_poly.entity_id
_entity_poly.type
_entity_poly.pdbx_seq_one_letter_code
_entity_poly.pdbx_strand_id
1 'polypeptide(L)'
;GLHHAGEIVDRLLEHRRASANKLVAISDAASKNFAHDHTDELEQAVCNAHCYMKFRAVKDQFPAEYAVAGEVYKKVFDNDDKAKALGLDPRERMLYHLEHSKPQMLRLWQMCKDKTDGNLVEPNSPLWEPVSFVINQWHRLTRFCEVPGVPLDSNLVEQALIIPVRYLAGSFAYKTQNGADVGDRHM
;
A
#
# COMPACT_ATOMS: atom_id res chain seq x y z
N GLY A 1 1.10 0.58 -26.65
CA GLY A 1 1.94 0.03 -25.58
C GLY A 1 1.23 0.09 -24.27
N LEU A 2 1.36 -0.95 -23.47
CA LEU A 2 0.83 -0.96 -22.09
C LEU A 2 1.69 0.01 -21.26
N HIS A 3 1.14 1.15 -20.87
CA HIS A 3 1.78 2.07 -19.94
C HIS A 3 1.75 1.48 -18.52
N HIS A 4 2.86 1.60 -17.80
CA HIS A 4 2.90 1.24 -16.39
C HIS A 4 2.22 2.32 -15.53
N ALA A 5 1.73 1.97 -14.36
CA ALA A 5 0.99 2.89 -13.50
C ALA A 5 1.83 4.13 -13.13
N GLY A 6 3.14 3.99 -12.94
CA GLY A 6 4.06 5.11 -12.71
C GLY A 6 4.08 6.12 -13.86
N GLU A 7 4.14 5.67 -15.11
CA GLU A 7 4.11 6.55 -16.29
C GLU A 7 2.78 7.30 -16.43
N ILE A 8 1.66 6.68 -15.99
CA ILE A 8 0.35 7.35 -15.98
C ILE A 8 0.34 8.46 -14.94
N VAL A 9 0.92 8.21 -13.76
CA VAL A 9 1.04 9.21 -12.69
C VAL A 9 1.91 10.38 -13.18
N ASP A 10 3.05 10.12 -13.80
CA ASP A 10 3.93 11.17 -14.35
C ASP A 10 3.18 12.06 -15.37
N ARG A 11 2.42 11.46 -16.30
CA ARG A 11 1.58 12.21 -17.25
C ARG A 11 0.48 13.04 -16.58
N LEU A 12 -0.14 12.53 -15.51
CA LEU A 12 -1.15 13.29 -14.76
C LEU A 12 -0.52 14.50 -14.07
N LEU A 13 0.71 14.36 -13.58
CA LEU A 13 1.46 15.44 -12.94
C LEU A 13 1.89 16.51 -13.95
N GLU A 14 2.30 16.14 -15.17
CA GLU A 14 2.63 17.11 -16.25
C GLU A 14 1.49 18.08 -16.56
N HIS A 15 0.24 17.63 -16.42
CA HIS A 15 -0.95 18.45 -16.73
C HIS A 15 -1.55 19.12 -15.49
N ARG A 16 -0.96 18.90 -14.32
CA ARG A 16 -1.46 19.47 -13.08
C ARG A 16 -1.02 20.91 -12.94
N ARG A 17 -1.97 21.80 -12.57
CA ARG A 17 -1.62 23.16 -12.14
C ARG A 17 -0.83 23.08 -10.83
N ALA A 18 0.22 23.89 -10.70
CA ALA A 18 1.01 24.00 -9.48
C ALA A 18 0.09 24.19 -8.25
N SER A 19 0.25 23.30 -7.28
CA SER A 19 -0.50 23.31 -6.02
C SER A 19 0.50 23.21 -4.87
N ALA A 20 0.22 23.91 -3.78
CA ALA A 20 1.05 23.86 -2.58
C ALA A 20 1.04 22.48 -1.90
N ASN A 21 0.03 21.65 -2.18
CA ASN A 21 -0.10 20.33 -1.56
C ASN A 21 0.42 19.26 -2.51
N LYS A 22 1.31 18.40 -2.02
CA LYS A 22 1.74 17.19 -2.72
C LYS A 22 0.56 16.23 -2.90
N LEU A 23 0.56 15.49 -4.01
CA LEU A 23 -0.35 14.36 -4.18
C LEU A 23 0.16 13.17 -3.38
N VAL A 24 -0.74 12.33 -2.91
CA VAL A 24 -0.39 11.06 -2.27
C VAL A 24 -0.68 9.92 -3.24
N ALA A 25 0.35 9.13 -3.55
CA ALA A 25 0.22 7.88 -4.29
C ALA A 25 0.53 6.71 -3.36
N ILE A 26 -0.40 5.77 -3.26
CA ILE A 26 -0.20 4.52 -2.51
C ILE A 26 -0.23 3.34 -3.47
N SER A 27 0.72 2.41 -3.33
CA SER A 27 0.85 1.24 -4.19
C SER A 27 1.24 -0.02 -3.42
N ASP A 28 1.27 -1.16 -4.11
CA ASP A 28 1.76 -2.45 -3.63
C ASP A 28 3.30 -2.57 -3.61
N ALA A 29 4.00 -1.49 -3.94
CA ALA A 29 5.45 -1.39 -4.08
C ALA A 29 6.07 -2.15 -5.28
N ALA A 30 5.28 -2.55 -6.28
CA ALA A 30 5.87 -2.97 -7.54
C ALA A 30 6.61 -1.78 -8.16
N SER A 31 7.87 -1.97 -8.58
CA SER A 31 8.73 -0.87 -9.08
C SER A 31 8.10 -0.06 -10.20
N LYS A 32 7.33 -0.73 -11.08
CA LYS A 32 6.57 -0.13 -12.18
C LYS A 32 5.42 0.79 -11.74
N ASN A 33 5.05 0.77 -10.46
CA ASN A 33 3.95 1.57 -9.89
C ASN A 33 4.44 2.86 -9.23
N PHE A 34 5.76 3.05 -9.15
CA PHE A 34 6.32 4.31 -8.66
C PHE A 34 6.50 5.29 -9.82
N ALA A 35 6.14 6.55 -9.59
CA ALA A 35 6.49 7.65 -10.47
C ALA A 35 8.02 7.83 -10.49
N HIS A 36 8.58 8.11 -11.66
CA HIS A 36 10.01 8.33 -11.86
C HIS A 36 10.34 9.82 -11.92
N ASP A 37 9.43 10.59 -12.53
CA ASP A 37 9.51 12.02 -12.67
C ASP A 37 8.60 12.72 -11.66
N HIS A 38 8.75 14.03 -11.45
CA HIS A 38 7.90 14.84 -10.56
C HIS A 38 7.80 14.33 -9.10
N THR A 39 8.85 13.67 -8.61
CA THR A 39 8.87 13.09 -7.25
C THR A 39 8.79 14.13 -6.14
N ASP A 40 9.10 15.38 -6.42
CA ASP A 40 8.96 16.54 -5.54
C ASP A 40 7.49 16.96 -5.34
N GLU A 41 6.60 16.66 -6.30
CA GLU A 41 5.17 16.91 -6.23
C GLU A 41 4.35 15.75 -5.63
N LEU A 42 5.01 14.62 -5.35
CA LEU A 42 4.36 13.37 -4.99
C LEU A 42 4.88 12.83 -3.65
N GLU A 43 3.96 12.48 -2.75
CA GLU A 43 4.24 11.63 -1.59
C GLU A 43 3.92 10.18 -1.94
N GLN A 44 4.95 9.36 -2.01
CA GLN A 44 4.81 7.94 -2.34
C GLN A 44 4.75 7.11 -1.05
N ALA A 45 3.67 6.36 -0.89
CA ALA A 45 3.46 5.43 0.20
C ALA A 45 3.26 4.00 -0.32
N VAL A 46 3.44 3.03 0.57
CA VAL A 46 3.22 1.61 0.29
C VAL A 46 2.08 1.09 1.16
N CYS A 47 1.23 0.28 0.55
CA CYS A 47 0.07 -0.33 1.19
C CYS A 47 0.50 -1.32 2.28
N ASN A 48 0.13 -1.02 3.53
CA ASN A 48 0.43 -1.88 4.67
C ASN A 48 -0.34 -3.22 4.64
N ALA A 49 -1.52 -3.25 4.04
CA ALA A 49 -2.25 -4.51 3.85
C ALA A 49 -1.46 -5.49 2.94
N HIS A 50 -0.86 -5.00 1.86
CA HIS A 50 0.00 -5.83 1.00
C HIS A 50 1.25 -6.33 1.73
N CYS A 51 1.87 -5.51 2.58
CA CYS A 51 2.97 -5.96 3.41
C CYS A 51 2.55 -7.10 4.37
N TYR A 52 1.41 -6.96 5.03
CA TYR A 52 0.86 -8.03 5.88
C TYR A 52 0.58 -9.32 5.10
N MET A 53 0.04 -9.22 3.88
CA MET A 53 -0.24 -10.38 3.03
C MET A 53 1.02 -11.18 2.68
N LYS A 54 2.20 -10.53 2.57
CA LYS A 54 3.48 -11.22 2.35
C LYS A 54 3.85 -12.11 3.54
N PHE A 55 3.66 -11.65 4.79
CA PHE A 55 3.84 -12.50 5.98
C PHE A 55 2.81 -13.62 6.04
N ARG A 56 1.56 -13.34 5.67
CA ARG A 56 0.51 -14.36 5.61
C ARG A 56 0.80 -15.48 4.61
N ALA A 57 1.46 -15.16 3.50
CA ALA A 57 1.83 -16.16 2.49
C ALA A 57 2.82 -17.23 3.01
N VAL A 58 3.60 -16.88 4.03
CA VAL A 58 4.62 -17.78 4.61
C VAL A 58 4.25 -18.30 6.01
N LYS A 59 3.02 -18.09 6.46
CA LYS A 59 2.55 -18.37 7.83
C LYS A 59 2.77 -19.80 8.31
N ASP A 60 2.63 -20.78 7.40
CA ASP A 60 2.72 -22.21 7.74
C ASP A 60 4.17 -22.63 7.98
N GLN A 61 5.13 -21.99 7.33
CA GLN A 61 6.56 -22.26 7.47
C GLN A 61 7.21 -21.38 8.57
N PHE A 62 6.68 -20.17 8.79
CA PHE A 62 7.24 -19.18 9.72
C PHE A 62 6.14 -18.62 10.63
N PRO A 63 5.51 -19.48 11.47
CA PRO A 63 4.36 -19.06 12.29
C PRO A 63 4.72 -17.99 13.34
N ALA A 64 5.95 -17.98 13.85
CA ALA A 64 6.38 -17.00 14.85
C ALA A 64 6.46 -15.58 14.27
N GLU A 65 7.08 -15.43 13.10
CA GLU A 65 7.19 -14.16 12.39
C GLU A 65 5.83 -13.66 11.91
N TYR A 66 5.00 -14.57 11.43
CA TYR A 66 3.61 -14.27 11.08
C TYR A 66 2.80 -13.78 12.28
N ALA A 67 2.95 -14.39 13.45
CA ALA A 67 2.27 -13.99 14.67
C ALA A 67 2.66 -12.55 15.08
N VAL A 68 3.96 -12.23 15.06
CA VAL A 68 4.45 -10.87 15.35
C VAL A 68 3.88 -9.85 14.36
N ALA A 69 3.95 -10.14 13.06
CA ALA A 69 3.38 -9.26 12.03
C ALA A 69 1.87 -9.10 12.22
N GLY A 70 1.15 -10.19 12.53
CA GLY A 70 -0.29 -10.18 12.79
C GLY A 70 -0.69 -9.30 13.97
N GLU A 71 0.03 -9.41 15.09
CA GLU A 71 -0.21 -8.56 16.26
C GLU A 71 0.05 -7.08 15.96
N VAL A 72 1.15 -6.79 15.27
CA VAL A 72 1.50 -5.42 14.89
C VAL A 72 0.43 -4.81 14.00
N TYR A 73 0.11 -5.48 12.89
CA TYR A 73 -0.85 -4.95 11.92
C TYR A 73 -2.26 -4.87 12.51
N LYS A 74 -2.67 -5.85 13.33
CA LYS A 74 -3.95 -5.74 14.05
C LYS A 74 -4.02 -4.44 14.85
N LYS A 75 -3.00 -4.13 15.66
CA LYS A 75 -2.99 -2.89 16.46
C LYS A 75 -2.96 -1.63 15.60
N VAL A 76 -2.21 -1.65 14.49
CA VAL A 76 -2.11 -0.50 13.57
C VAL A 76 -3.45 -0.24 12.89
N PHE A 77 -4.16 -1.27 12.42
CA PHE A 77 -5.50 -1.14 11.84
C PHE A 77 -6.54 -0.75 12.89
N ASP A 78 -6.52 -1.34 14.09
CA ASP A 78 -7.39 -0.96 15.20
C ASP A 78 -7.20 0.53 15.58
N ASN A 79 -5.98 1.05 15.52
CA ASN A 79 -5.69 2.47 15.73
C ASN A 79 -6.24 3.35 14.61
N ASP A 80 -6.17 2.91 13.37
CA ASP A 80 -6.73 3.62 12.22
C ASP A 80 -8.25 3.74 12.31
N ASP A 81 -8.91 2.65 12.67
CA ASP A 81 -10.36 2.62 12.88
C ASP A 81 -10.79 3.53 14.04
N LYS A 82 -10.00 3.58 15.12
CA LYS A 82 -10.24 4.53 16.24
C LYS A 82 -10.07 5.98 15.78
N ALA A 83 -9.02 6.30 15.03
CA ALA A 83 -8.78 7.64 14.51
C ALA A 83 -9.93 8.10 13.60
N LYS A 84 -10.46 7.20 12.76
CA LYS A 84 -11.65 7.45 11.93
C LYS A 84 -12.91 7.66 12.78
N ALA A 85 -13.14 6.80 13.79
CA ALA A 85 -14.30 6.90 14.67
C ALA A 85 -14.31 8.19 15.50
N LEU A 86 -13.14 8.71 15.86
CA LEU A 86 -12.97 9.99 16.54
C LEU A 86 -13.13 11.21 15.61
N GLY A 87 -13.26 10.99 14.30
CA GLY A 87 -13.39 12.08 13.31
C GLY A 87 -12.15 12.96 13.20
N LEU A 88 -10.97 12.42 13.50
CA LEU A 88 -9.72 13.18 13.46
C LEU A 88 -9.43 13.73 12.07
N ASP A 89 -9.02 14.98 12.00
CA ASP A 89 -8.55 15.57 10.75
C ASP A 89 -7.24 14.92 10.25
N PRO A 90 -6.79 15.18 9.01
CA PRO A 90 -5.60 14.54 8.46
C PRO A 90 -4.34 14.73 9.31
N ARG A 91 -4.16 15.88 9.95
CA ARG A 91 -3.02 16.19 10.79
C ARG A 91 -3.12 15.50 12.15
N GLU A 92 -4.27 15.56 12.76
CA GLU A 92 -4.57 14.88 14.03
C GLU A 92 -4.43 13.36 13.88
N ARG A 93 -4.94 12.80 12.78
CA ARG A 93 -4.79 11.37 12.46
C ARG A 93 -3.33 10.97 12.29
N MET A 94 -2.52 11.76 11.60
CA MET A 94 -1.07 11.53 11.49
C MET A 94 -0.41 11.54 12.88
N LEU A 95 -0.69 12.52 13.74
CA LEU A 95 -0.15 12.60 15.10
C LEU A 95 -0.58 11.41 15.95
N TYR A 96 -1.84 11.00 15.83
CA TYR A 96 -2.36 9.81 16.51
C TYR A 96 -1.59 8.54 16.07
N HIS A 97 -1.34 8.37 14.78
CA HIS A 97 -0.54 7.26 14.29
C HIS A 97 0.94 7.34 14.69
N LEU A 98 1.51 8.55 14.73
CA LEU A 98 2.88 8.76 15.22
C LEU A 98 3.02 8.26 16.67
N GLU A 99 2.04 8.56 17.52
CA GLU A 99 2.06 8.17 18.94
C GLU A 99 1.74 6.68 19.13
N HIS A 100 0.69 6.16 18.48
CA HIS A 100 0.15 4.84 18.79
C HIS A 100 0.54 3.73 17.82
N SER A 101 0.77 4.06 16.55
CA SER A 101 1.08 3.06 15.51
C SER A 101 2.56 2.94 15.18
N LYS A 102 3.31 4.07 15.21
CA LYS A 102 4.75 4.06 14.92
C LYS A 102 5.54 3.11 15.82
N PRO A 103 5.29 3.03 17.17
CA PRO A 103 5.97 2.07 18.03
C PRO A 103 5.70 0.61 17.63
N GLN A 104 4.49 0.31 17.16
CA GLN A 104 4.16 -1.04 16.68
C GLN A 104 4.92 -1.37 15.40
N MET A 105 4.96 -0.44 14.44
CA MET A 105 5.73 -0.59 13.21
C MET A 105 7.23 -0.76 13.50
N LEU A 106 7.78 -0.04 14.47
CA LEU A 106 9.17 -0.21 14.90
C LEU A 106 9.44 -1.62 15.46
N ARG A 107 8.49 -2.22 16.19
CA ARG A 107 8.61 -3.62 16.65
C ARG A 107 8.71 -4.59 15.46
N LEU A 108 7.92 -4.38 14.40
CA LEU A 108 7.99 -5.19 13.18
C LEU A 108 9.35 -5.00 12.48
N TRP A 109 9.78 -3.75 12.34
CA TRP A 109 11.06 -3.42 11.73
C TRP A 109 12.22 -4.05 12.49
N GLN A 110 12.22 -3.97 13.83
CA GLN A 110 13.26 -4.56 14.68
C GLN A 110 13.34 -6.07 14.49
N MET A 111 12.20 -6.76 14.50
CA MET A 111 12.17 -8.20 14.19
C MET A 111 12.82 -8.51 12.84
N CYS A 112 12.48 -7.75 11.80
CA CYS A 112 13.06 -7.93 10.46
C CYS A 112 14.57 -7.65 10.46
N LYS A 113 14.98 -6.60 11.17
CA LYS A 113 16.38 -6.19 11.29
C LYS A 113 17.22 -7.24 12.01
N ASP A 114 16.74 -7.77 13.14
CA ASP A 114 17.42 -8.83 13.88
C ASP A 114 17.61 -10.10 13.03
N LYS A 115 16.62 -10.41 12.19
CA LYS A 115 16.69 -11.55 11.25
C LYS A 115 17.75 -11.34 10.15
N THR A 116 17.88 -10.13 9.64
CA THR A 116 18.89 -9.82 8.60
C THR A 116 20.29 -9.68 9.18
N ASP A 117 20.45 -8.95 10.27
CA ASP A 117 21.77 -8.71 10.89
C ASP A 117 22.36 -9.98 11.52
N GLY A 118 21.49 -10.86 12.05
CA GLY A 118 21.88 -12.16 12.58
C GLY A 118 22.11 -13.24 11.52
N ASN A 119 21.96 -12.94 10.23
CA ASN A 119 21.96 -13.93 9.13
C ASN A 119 21.01 -15.12 9.39
N LEU A 120 19.87 -14.84 10.05
CA LEU A 120 18.87 -15.86 10.39
C LEU A 120 17.88 -16.15 9.27
N VAL A 121 17.95 -15.40 8.18
CA VAL A 121 17.12 -15.57 6.99
C VAL A 121 18.01 -15.56 5.76
N GLU A 122 18.00 -16.69 5.04
CA GLU A 122 18.72 -16.81 3.78
C GLU A 122 18.01 -16.03 2.66
N PRO A 123 18.73 -15.40 1.72
CA PRO A 123 18.14 -14.64 0.61
C PRO A 123 17.17 -15.44 -0.27
N ASN A 124 17.29 -16.76 -0.32
CA ASN A 124 16.40 -17.67 -1.08
C ASN A 124 15.27 -18.24 -0.22
N SER A 125 15.21 -17.92 1.07
CA SER A 125 14.13 -18.36 1.95
C SER A 125 12.83 -17.63 1.61
N PRO A 126 11.66 -18.29 1.66
CA PRO A 126 10.37 -17.61 1.51
C PRO A 126 10.16 -16.44 2.50
N LEU A 127 10.79 -16.50 3.67
CA LEU A 127 10.74 -15.42 4.67
C LEU A 127 11.53 -14.17 4.24
N TRP A 128 12.51 -14.32 3.34
CA TRP A 128 13.30 -13.19 2.86
C TRP A 128 12.44 -12.11 2.20
N GLU A 129 11.43 -12.50 1.43
CA GLU A 129 10.55 -11.57 0.73
C GLU A 129 9.84 -10.60 1.69
N PRO A 130 9.06 -11.03 2.71
CA PRO A 130 8.41 -10.11 3.65
C PRO A 130 9.42 -9.32 4.50
N VAL A 131 10.51 -9.94 4.93
CA VAL A 131 11.55 -9.29 5.76
C VAL A 131 12.25 -8.18 4.99
N SER A 132 12.79 -8.50 3.80
CA SER A 132 13.47 -7.50 2.95
C SER A 132 12.50 -6.41 2.48
N PHE A 133 11.21 -6.74 2.26
CA PHE A 133 10.20 -5.77 1.92
C PHE A 133 10.04 -4.71 3.03
N VAL A 134 9.91 -5.12 4.29
CA VAL A 134 9.82 -4.17 5.42
C VAL A 134 11.06 -3.29 5.50
N ILE A 135 12.26 -3.86 5.38
CA ILE A 135 13.51 -3.11 5.44
C ILE A 135 13.61 -2.09 4.30
N ASN A 136 13.37 -2.55 3.06
CA ASN A 136 13.56 -1.72 1.86
C ASN A 136 12.46 -0.66 1.69
N GLN A 137 11.24 -0.94 2.15
CA GLN A 137 10.10 -0.03 2.00
C GLN A 137 9.75 0.71 3.30
N TRP A 138 10.58 0.63 4.34
CA TRP A 138 10.32 1.20 5.65
C TRP A 138 9.78 2.64 5.59
N HIS A 139 10.46 3.49 4.87
CA HIS A 139 10.12 4.90 4.74
C HIS A 139 8.71 5.10 4.16
N ARG A 140 8.36 4.31 3.14
CA ARG A 140 7.06 4.38 2.48
C ARG A 140 5.95 3.70 3.28
N LEU A 141 6.27 2.62 4.01
CA LEU A 141 5.34 1.94 4.91
C LEU A 141 4.92 2.79 6.11
N THR A 142 5.79 3.72 6.54
CA THR A 142 5.54 4.58 7.72
C THR A 142 5.12 6.00 7.38
N ARG A 143 4.91 6.34 6.09
CA ARG A 143 4.51 7.69 5.67
C ARG A 143 3.21 8.16 6.31
N PHE A 144 2.26 7.28 6.59
CA PHE A 144 1.01 7.60 7.28
C PHE A 144 1.20 8.13 8.72
N CYS A 145 2.38 7.90 9.32
CA CYS A 145 2.77 8.47 10.61
C CYS A 145 3.54 9.80 10.47
N GLU A 146 3.87 10.25 9.27
CA GLU A 146 4.80 11.36 9.03
C GLU A 146 4.20 12.47 8.18
N VAL A 147 3.24 12.12 7.33
CA VAL A 147 2.64 13.05 6.37
C VAL A 147 1.12 13.07 6.52
N PRO A 148 0.53 14.25 6.77
CA PRO A 148 -0.93 14.38 6.87
C PRO A 148 -1.63 13.91 5.60
N GLY A 149 -2.71 13.15 5.77
CA GLY A 149 -3.54 12.69 4.65
C GLY A 149 -3.05 11.43 3.94
N VAL A 150 -1.86 10.91 4.26
CA VAL A 150 -1.41 9.61 3.74
C VAL A 150 -2.24 8.49 4.38
N PRO A 151 -2.94 7.64 3.57
CA PRO A 151 -3.70 6.53 4.11
C PRO A 151 -2.79 5.36 4.51
N LEU A 152 -3.30 4.51 5.40
CA LEU A 152 -2.60 3.29 5.83
C LEU A 152 -2.52 2.24 4.73
N ASP A 153 -3.56 2.14 3.91
CA ASP A 153 -3.68 1.16 2.84
C ASP A 153 -4.41 1.70 1.60
N SER A 154 -4.42 0.90 0.53
CA SER A 154 -5.10 1.17 -0.73
C SER A 154 -6.49 0.53 -0.83
N ASN A 155 -7.03 -0.05 0.23
CA ASN A 155 -8.27 -0.83 0.19
C ASN A 155 -9.46 -0.07 -0.40
N LEU A 156 -9.58 1.23 -0.14
CA LEU A 156 -10.64 2.06 -0.73
C LEU A 156 -10.50 2.14 -2.27
N VAL A 157 -9.28 2.27 -2.77
CA VAL A 157 -9.02 2.32 -4.22
C VAL A 157 -9.25 0.94 -4.84
N GLU A 158 -8.79 -0.12 -4.19
CA GLU A 158 -8.99 -1.50 -4.66
C GLU A 158 -10.47 -1.87 -4.68
N GLN A 159 -11.25 -1.53 -3.66
CA GLN A 159 -12.68 -1.73 -3.63
C GLN A 159 -13.39 -0.94 -4.74
N ALA A 160 -12.99 0.29 -5.01
CA ALA A 160 -13.53 1.10 -6.10
C ALA A 160 -13.22 0.51 -7.49
N LEU A 161 -12.08 -0.18 -7.64
CA LEU A 161 -11.67 -0.83 -8.89
C LEU A 161 -12.24 -2.24 -9.08
N ILE A 162 -12.70 -2.91 -8.02
CA ILE A 162 -13.28 -4.26 -8.12
C ILE A 162 -14.50 -4.30 -9.04
N ILE A 163 -15.38 -3.31 -8.98
CA ILE A 163 -16.59 -3.25 -9.79
C ILE A 163 -16.26 -3.10 -11.28
N PRO A 164 -15.46 -2.10 -11.72
CA PRO A 164 -15.03 -1.99 -13.11
C PRO A 164 -14.27 -3.22 -13.63
N VAL A 165 -13.33 -3.76 -12.84
CA VAL A 165 -12.53 -4.94 -13.25
C VAL A 165 -13.39 -6.18 -13.40
N ARG A 166 -14.36 -6.42 -12.49
CA ARG A 166 -15.33 -7.53 -12.62
C ARG A 166 -16.23 -7.34 -13.83
N TYR A 167 -16.63 -6.11 -14.12
CA TYR A 167 -17.43 -5.79 -15.28
C TYR A 167 -16.67 -6.01 -16.58
N LEU A 168 -15.40 -5.57 -16.66
CA LEU A 168 -14.51 -5.83 -17.80
C LEU A 168 -14.27 -7.33 -18.00
N ALA A 169 -14.00 -8.08 -16.94
CA ALA A 169 -13.85 -9.53 -17.01
C ALA A 169 -15.14 -10.23 -17.52
N GLY A 170 -16.33 -9.70 -17.16
CA GLY A 170 -17.61 -10.14 -17.69
C GLY A 170 -17.81 -9.75 -19.17
N SER A 171 -17.25 -8.61 -19.62
CA SER A 171 -17.38 -8.10 -20.98
C SER A 171 -16.62 -8.92 -22.03
N PHE A 172 -15.60 -9.69 -21.64
CA PHE A 172 -14.98 -10.68 -22.53
C PHE A 172 -15.96 -11.77 -23.03
N ALA A 173 -17.15 -11.85 -22.44
CA ALA A 173 -18.22 -12.75 -22.88
C ALA A 173 -19.15 -12.13 -23.93
N TYR A 174 -18.99 -10.87 -24.33
CA TYR A 174 -19.83 -10.27 -25.38
C TYR A 174 -19.46 -10.88 -26.76
N LYS A 175 -20.42 -11.57 -27.35
CA LYS A 175 -20.27 -12.22 -28.64
C LYS A 175 -20.46 -11.27 -29.84
N THR A 176 -20.89 -10.03 -29.61
CA THR A 176 -21.19 -9.04 -30.65
C THR A 176 -20.71 -7.65 -30.24
N GLN A 177 -20.37 -6.82 -31.24
CA GLN A 177 -19.99 -5.43 -31.03
C GLN A 177 -21.08 -4.63 -30.30
N ASN A 178 -22.35 -4.87 -30.65
CA ASN A 178 -23.47 -4.20 -29.98
C ASN A 178 -23.57 -4.56 -28.48
N GLY A 179 -23.21 -5.77 -28.08
CA GLY A 179 -23.14 -6.18 -26.68
C GLY A 179 -22.04 -5.43 -25.92
N ALA A 180 -20.88 -5.25 -26.53
CA ALA A 180 -19.76 -4.49 -25.98
C ALA A 180 -20.12 -3.01 -25.82
N ASP A 181 -20.75 -2.40 -26.83
CA ASP A 181 -21.16 -0.98 -26.83
C ASP A 181 -22.25 -0.67 -25.78
N VAL A 182 -23.13 -1.64 -25.49
CA VAL A 182 -24.11 -1.52 -24.38
C VAL A 182 -23.41 -1.61 -23.03
N GLY A 183 -22.39 -2.47 -22.89
CA GLY A 183 -21.58 -2.56 -21.69
C GLY A 183 -20.86 -1.24 -21.35
N ASP A 184 -20.27 -0.59 -22.34
CA ASP A 184 -19.55 0.68 -22.19
C ASP A 184 -20.46 1.86 -21.76
N ARG A 185 -21.74 1.84 -22.09
CA ARG A 185 -22.70 2.89 -21.68
C ARG A 185 -23.15 2.79 -20.22
N HIS A 186 -22.87 1.69 -19.55
CA HIS A 186 -23.25 1.45 -18.15
C HIS A 186 -22.05 1.48 -17.19
N MET A 187 -20.85 1.81 -17.68
CA MET A 187 -19.68 2.16 -16.89
C MET A 187 -19.60 3.68 -16.71
#